data_b69fc4029263de0966e25a1e4c5b593f
#
_entry.id   b69fc4029263de0966e25a1e4c5b593f
#
_cell.length_a   1.000
_cell.length_b   1.000
_cell.length_c   1.000
_cell.angle_alpha   90.00
_cell.angle_beta   90.00
_cell.angle_gamma   90.00
#
_symmetry.space_group_name_H-M   'P 1'
#
loop_
_entity.id
_entity.type
_entity.pdbx_description
1 polymer ?
#
loop_
_entity_poly.entity_id
_entity_poly.type
_entity_poly.pdbx_seq_one_letter_code
_entity_poly.pdbx_strand_id
1 'polypeptide(L)'
;KYETIVVEEYEPQMQKRIGVIGCGTIGSELALAIDKSQIKNAVIVFLYDTIINASLILRDKLHNNDPSTFSKFSQLISSSSYKKADIIVEAASQSAVKKFAKKIVSSNKSLMIMSTGALSNSKLLKELYSATIKHDSRIYIPTGAIAGIDAICSAKHLLDSVMLTTTKNPKALASAPF
;
A
#
# COMPACT_ATOMS: atom_id res chain seq x y z
N LYS A 1 -7.64 27.73 35.26
CA LYS A 1 -6.57 26.91 34.66
C LYS A 1 -7.17 25.53 34.46
N TYR A 2 -7.36 25.12 33.21
CA TYR A 2 -7.75 23.74 32.88
C TYR A 2 -6.47 22.97 32.57
N GLU A 3 -6.19 21.94 33.36
CA GLU A 3 -5.13 20.98 33.08
C GLU A 3 -5.71 19.95 32.08
N THR A 4 -5.15 19.91 30.90
CA THR A 4 -5.47 18.85 29.91
C THR A 4 -4.71 17.60 30.34
N ILE A 5 -5.40 16.63 30.91
CA ILE A 5 -4.83 15.31 31.17
C ILE A 5 -4.84 14.57 29.83
N VAL A 6 -3.67 14.43 29.21
CA VAL A 6 -3.48 13.52 28.06
C VAL A 6 -3.25 12.14 28.67
N VAL A 7 -4.26 11.30 28.65
CA VAL A 7 -4.10 9.87 28.96
C VAL A 7 -3.67 9.19 27.68
N GLU A 8 -2.36 9.01 27.51
CA GLU A 8 -1.86 8.08 26.50
C GLU A 8 -2.08 6.66 27.04
N GLU A 9 -3.13 5.99 26.57
CA GLU A 9 -3.24 4.54 26.72
C GLU A 9 -2.12 3.89 25.88
N TYR A 10 -1.07 3.47 26.56
CA TYR A 10 0.00 2.67 26.00
C TYR A 10 -0.50 1.23 25.82
N GLU A 11 -1.24 0.96 24.75
CA GLU A 11 -1.40 -0.41 24.27
C GLU A 11 -0.08 -0.83 23.62
N PRO A 12 0.52 -1.97 24.01
CA PRO A 12 1.67 -2.52 23.32
C PRO A 12 1.25 -2.85 21.89
N GLN A 13 1.56 -1.94 20.96
CA GLN A 13 1.21 -2.10 19.55
C GLN A 13 2.01 -3.28 19.01
N MET A 14 1.30 -4.38 18.75
CA MET A 14 1.90 -5.55 18.09
C MET A 14 2.53 -5.16 16.76
N GLN A 15 3.76 -5.60 16.55
CA GLN A 15 4.49 -5.36 15.31
C GLN A 15 3.72 -5.89 14.10
N LYS A 16 3.44 -5.03 13.12
CA LYS A 16 2.74 -5.38 11.88
C LYS A 16 3.72 -5.95 10.86
N ARG A 17 3.39 -7.07 10.29
CA ARG A 17 4.16 -7.76 9.25
C ARG A 17 3.68 -7.31 7.88
N ILE A 18 4.55 -6.62 7.16
CA ILE A 18 4.24 -5.95 5.91
C ILE A 18 4.81 -6.75 4.73
N GLY A 19 3.96 -7.04 3.75
CA GLY A 19 4.39 -7.53 2.44
C GLY A 19 4.36 -6.40 1.42
N VAL A 20 5.36 -6.28 0.57
CA VAL A 20 5.42 -5.25 -0.48
C VAL A 20 5.33 -5.89 -1.86
N ILE A 21 4.38 -5.42 -2.66
CA ILE A 21 4.20 -5.77 -4.08
C ILE A 21 4.57 -4.56 -4.93
N GLY A 22 5.64 -4.69 -5.71
CA GLY A 22 6.26 -3.61 -6.46
C GLY A 22 7.47 -3.04 -5.73
N CYS A 23 8.66 -3.28 -6.29
CA CYS A 23 9.95 -2.82 -5.74
C CYS A 23 10.50 -1.63 -6.55
N GLY A 24 9.61 -0.81 -7.14
CA GLY A 24 9.94 0.45 -7.78
C GLY A 24 10.19 1.56 -6.74
N THR A 25 10.17 2.83 -7.18
CA THR A 25 10.47 3.98 -6.32
C THR A 25 9.64 3.99 -5.04
N ILE A 26 8.30 3.91 -5.15
CA ILE A 26 7.41 4.01 -3.97
C ILE A 26 7.59 2.81 -3.03
N GLY A 27 7.60 1.58 -3.58
CA GLY A 27 7.79 0.38 -2.75
C GLY A 27 9.16 0.34 -2.07
N SER A 28 10.20 0.83 -2.74
CA SER A 28 11.54 0.92 -2.17
C SER A 28 11.62 1.95 -1.04
N GLU A 29 11.05 3.14 -1.22
CA GLU A 29 11.02 4.18 -0.18
C GLU A 29 10.25 3.70 1.06
N LEU A 30 9.10 3.05 0.86
CA LEU A 30 8.35 2.46 1.97
C LEU A 30 9.16 1.40 2.72
N ALA A 31 9.79 0.49 1.99
CA ALA A 31 10.58 -0.58 2.58
C ALA A 31 11.77 0.00 3.37
N LEU A 32 12.48 0.98 2.81
CA LEU A 32 13.59 1.65 3.48
C LEU A 32 13.13 2.44 4.73
N ALA A 33 11.95 3.07 4.68
CA ALA A 33 11.39 3.78 5.83
C ALA A 33 11.05 2.83 6.99
N ILE A 34 10.52 1.64 6.68
CA ILE A 34 10.27 0.58 7.67
C ILE A 34 11.59 0.08 8.23
N ASP A 35 12.56 -0.24 7.36
CA ASP A 35 13.87 -0.76 7.75
C ASP A 35 14.63 0.19 8.67
N LYS A 36 14.55 1.50 8.41
CA LYS A 36 15.15 2.56 9.25
C LYS A 36 14.32 2.90 10.49
N SER A 37 13.27 2.15 10.79
CA SER A 37 12.36 2.41 11.92
C SER A 37 11.68 3.79 11.92
N GLN A 38 11.60 4.43 10.74
CA GLN A 38 10.82 5.66 10.57
C GLN A 38 9.32 5.37 10.64
N ILE A 39 8.92 4.14 10.28
CA ILE A 39 7.59 3.60 10.54
C ILE A 39 7.73 2.60 11.68
N LYS A 40 7.25 2.99 12.85
CA LYS A 40 7.34 2.19 14.07
C LYS A 40 6.42 0.98 14.01
N ASN A 41 6.75 -0.07 14.74
CA ASN A 41 5.95 -1.29 14.89
C ASN A 41 5.61 -1.97 13.55
N ALA A 42 6.51 -1.90 12.57
CA ALA A 42 6.39 -2.58 11.29
C ALA A 42 7.65 -3.36 10.96
N VAL A 43 7.50 -4.49 10.28
CA VAL A 43 8.58 -5.34 9.76
C VAL A 43 8.21 -5.86 8.38
N ILE A 44 9.20 -5.93 7.47
CA ILE A 44 8.98 -6.43 6.12
C ILE A 44 9.18 -7.94 6.11
N VAL A 45 8.17 -8.68 5.65
CA VAL A 45 8.23 -10.16 5.60
C VAL A 45 8.43 -10.69 4.19
N PHE A 46 8.01 -9.95 3.16
CA PHE A 46 8.31 -10.30 1.77
C PHE A 46 8.37 -9.08 0.86
N LEU A 47 9.10 -9.23 -0.23
CA LEU A 47 9.15 -8.35 -1.39
C LEU A 47 8.74 -9.15 -2.63
N TYR A 48 7.87 -8.59 -3.44
CA TYR A 48 7.46 -9.17 -4.71
C TYR A 48 7.61 -8.15 -5.83
N ASP A 49 8.28 -8.56 -6.90
CA ASP A 49 8.28 -7.83 -8.17
C ASP A 49 8.30 -8.83 -9.33
N THR A 50 7.69 -8.48 -10.45
CA THR A 50 7.74 -9.32 -11.67
C THR A 50 9.16 -9.43 -12.21
N ILE A 51 10.01 -8.43 -11.93
CA ILE A 51 11.44 -8.41 -12.20
C ILE A 51 12.16 -8.81 -10.91
N ILE A 52 12.60 -10.07 -10.80
CA ILE A 52 13.22 -10.58 -9.56
C ILE A 52 14.40 -9.72 -9.09
N ASN A 53 15.20 -9.19 -9.99
CA ASN A 53 16.34 -8.34 -9.65
C ASN A 53 15.91 -7.08 -8.89
N ALA A 54 14.74 -6.51 -9.15
CA ALA A 54 14.25 -5.35 -8.43
C ALA A 54 14.03 -5.66 -6.92
N SER A 55 13.45 -6.82 -6.60
CA SER A 55 13.25 -7.25 -5.23
C SER A 55 14.55 -7.66 -4.54
N LEU A 56 15.50 -8.28 -5.26
CA LEU A 56 16.82 -8.64 -4.73
C LEU A 56 17.64 -7.38 -4.39
N ILE A 57 17.74 -6.43 -5.33
CA ILE A 57 18.45 -5.16 -5.12
C ILE A 57 17.84 -4.39 -3.94
N LEU A 58 16.51 -4.41 -3.80
CA LEU A 58 15.88 -3.75 -2.66
C LEU A 58 16.20 -4.46 -1.36
N ARG A 59 16.10 -5.80 -1.31
CA ARG A 59 16.45 -6.58 -0.12
C ARG A 59 17.88 -6.29 0.34
N ASP A 60 18.83 -6.25 -0.60
CA ASP A 60 20.25 -6.03 -0.29
C ASP A 60 20.53 -4.61 0.28
N LYS A 61 19.59 -3.68 0.17
CA LYS A 61 19.64 -2.34 0.79
C LYS A 61 19.03 -2.30 2.19
N LEU A 62 18.35 -3.35 2.61
CA LEU A 62 17.75 -3.43 3.94
C LEU A 62 18.78 -4.00 4.92
N HIS A 63 18.88 -3.41 6.11
CA HIS A 63 19.87 -3.80 7.11
C HIS A 63 19.24 -4.41 8.36
N ASN A 64 17.99 -4.06 8.65
CA ASN A 64 17.27 -4.51 9.83
C ASN A 64 16.15 -5.50 9.49
N ASN A 65 15.90 -5.75 8.20
CA ASN A 65 14.91 -6.69 7.71
C ASN A 65 15.53 -7.63 6.68
N ASP A 66 15.19 -8.91 6.72
CA ASP A 66 15.57 -9.92 5.72
C ASP A 66 14.31 -10.57 5.12
N PRO A 67 13.59 -9.86 4.23
CA PRO A 67 12.37 -10.36 3.63
C PRO A 67 12.66 -11.41 2.56
N SER A 68 11.77 -12.40 2.44
CA SER A 68 11.77 -13.31 1.30
C SER A 68 11.42 -12.58 0.00
N THR A 69 12.07 -12.93 -1.10
CA THR A 69 11.85 -12.29 -2.42
C THR A 69 11.15 -13.23 -3.38
N PHE A 70 10.22 -12.70 -4.19
CA PHE A 70 9.43 -13.47 -5.14
C PHE A 70 9.24 -12.72 -6.45
N SER A 71 9.18 -13.48 -7.58
CA SER A 71 8.78 -12.95 -8.90
C SER A 71 7.55 -13.66 -9.49
N LYS A 72 7.16 -14.79 -8.91
CA LYS A 72 5.94 -15.50 -9.30
C LYS A 72 4.89 -15.41 -8.21
N PHE A 73 3.73 -14.83 -8.53
CA PHE A 73 2.65 -14.64 -7.55
C PHE A 73 2.14 -15.96 -6.95
N SER A 74 2.15 -17.05 -7.72
CA SER A 74 1.79 -18.39 -7.23
C SER A 74 2.71 -18.88 -6.11
N GLN A 75 4.01 -18.63 -6.25
CA GLN A 75 4.99 -18.97 -5.21
C GLN A 75 4.81 -18.10 -3.97
N LEU A 76 4.59 -16.79 -4.17
CA LEU A 76 4.33 -15.86 -3.07
C LEU A 76 3.16 -16.31 -2.21
N ILE A 77 1.98 -16.54 -2.79
CA ILE A 77 0.77 -16.87 -2.00
C ILE A 77 0.85 -18.21 -1.27
N SER A 78 1.71 -19.12 -1.72
CA SER A 78 1.96 -20.41 -1.05
C SER A 78 3.01 -20.31 0.05
N SER A 79 3.76 -19.22 0.12
CA SER A 79 4.87 -19.03 1.04
C SER A 79 4.43 -18.83 2.49
N SER A 80 5.34 -19.16 3.42
CA SER A 80 5.15 -18.83 4.84
C SER A 80 5.15 -17.31 5.10
N SER A 81 5.95 -16.56 4.34
CA SER A 81 6.05 -15.10 4.45
C SER A 81 4.71 -14.44 4.11
N TYR A 82 4.02 -14.88 3.05
CA TYR A 82 2.68 -14.40 2.71
C TYR A 82 1.66 -14.75 3.81
N LYS A 83 1.69 -15.98 4.31
CA LYS A 83 0.77 -16.41 5.38
C LYS A 83 0.93 -15.57 6.65
N LYS A 84 2.17 -15.20 6.98
CA LYS A 84 2.48 -14.37 8.15
C LYS A 84 2.15 -12.88 7.97
N ALA A 85 2.06 -12.37 6.74
CA ALA A 85 1.78 -10.96 6.49
C ALA A 85 0.43 -10.54 7.08
N ASP A 86 0.39 -9.39 7.72
CA ASP A 86 -0.83 -8.76 8.24
C ASP A 86 -1.41 -7.76 7.21
N ILE A 87 -0.53 -6.99 6.58
CA ILE A 87 -0.90 -6.00 5.58
C ILE A 87 0.00 -6.19 4.35
N ILE A 88 -0.61 -6.14 3.18
CA ILE A 88 0.11 -6.13 1.91
C ILE A 88 -0.02 -4.75 1.28
N VAL A 89 1.11 -4.16 0.89
CA VAL A 89 1.13 -2.86 0.21
C VAL A 89 1.39 -3.10 -1.27
N GLU A 90 0.46 -2.67 -2.10
CA GLU A 90 0.61 -2.65 -3.55
C GLU A 90 1.16 -1.28 -3.98
N ALA A 91 2.36 -1.26 -4.54
CA ALA A 91 3.07 -0.09 -5.05
C ALA A 91 3.67 -0.36 -6.44
N ALA A 92 2.95 -1.13 -7.27
CA ALA A 92 3.42 -1.56 -8.58
C ALA A 92 2.69 -0.86 -9.72
N SER A 93 1.40 -1.19 -9.94
CA SER A 93 0.63 -0.63 -11.06
C SER A 93 -0.87 -0.92 -10.93
N GLN A 94 -1.69 -0.17 -11.67
CA GLN A 94 -3.12 -0.46 -11.77
C GLN A 94 -3.41 -1.86 -12.31
N SER A 95 -2.57 -2.41 -13.20
CA SER A 95 -2.72 -3.78 -13.70
C SER A 95 -2.42 -4.81 -12.62
N ALA A 96 -1.50 -4.55 -11.71
CA ALA A 96 -1.23 -5.40 -10.54
C ALA A 96 -2.44 -5.43 -9.60
N VAL A 97 -3.07 -4.29 -9.34
CA VAL A 97 -4.31 -4.23 -8.55
C VAL A 97 -5.40 -5.09 -9.19
N LYS A 98 -5.68 -4.90 -10.49
CA LYS A 98 -6.68 -5.68 -11.23
C LYS A 98 -6.41 -7.19 -11.16
N LYS A 99 -5.14 -7.59 -11.17
CA LYS A 99 -4.73 -9.00 -11.22
C LYS A 99 -4.72 -9.66 -9.84
N PHE A 100 -4.32 -8.95 -8.80
CA PHE A 100 -3.96 -9.56 -7.52
C PHE A 100 -4.87 -9.16 -6.35
N ALA A 101 -5.47 -7.95 -6.36
CA ALA A 101 -6.14 -7.39 -5.20
C ALA A 101 -7.26 -8.29 -4.65
N LYS A 102 -8.14 -8.81 -5.53
CA LYS A 102 -9.23 -9.69 -5.10
C LYS A 102 -8.71 -10.95 -4.39
N LYS A 103 -7.65 -11.56 -4.92
CA LYS A 103 -7.06 -12.78 -4.34
C LYS A 103 -6.42 -12.50 -2.98
N ILE A 104 -5.76 -11.36 -2.83
CA ILE A 104 -5.15 -10.93 -1.57
C ILE A 104 -6.23 -10.74 -0.50
N VAL A 105 -7.25 -9.95 -0.82
CA VAL A 105 -8.36 -9.66 0.11
C VAL A 105 -9.12 -10.94 0.47
N SER A 106 -9.34 -11.83 -0.50
CA SER A 106 -10.02 -13.12 -0.26
C SER A 106 -9.18 -14.12 0.54
N SER A 107 -7.93 -13.83 0.85
CA SER A 107 -7.08 -14.63 1.74
C SER A 107 -6.97 -14.06 3.16
N ASN A 108 -7.92 -13.27 3.59
CA ASN A 108 -7.98 -12.60 4.90
C ASN A 108 -6.76 -11.69 5.16
N LYS A 109 -6.26 -11.04 4.10
CA LYS A 109 -5.17 -10.08 4.21
C LYS A 109 -5.67 -8.68 3.98
N SER A 110 -5.26 -7.73 4.82
CA SER A 110 -5.49 -6.32 4.55
C SER A 110 -4.60 -5.86 3.40
N LEU A 111 -5.13 -5.00 2.53
CA LEU A 111 -4.44 -4.51 1.34
C LEU A 111 -4.42 -2.99 1.32
N MET A 112 -3.24 -2.39 1.25
CA MET A 112 -3.08 -0.98 0.92
C MET A 112 -2.82 -0.84 -0.57
N ILE A 113 -3.62 -0.04 -1.27
CA ILE A 113 -3.52 0.17 -2.72
C ILE A 113 -2.95 1.56 -2.98
N MET A 114 -1.70 1.61 -3.47
CA MET A 114 -1.08 2.87 -3.89
C MET A 114 -1.50 3.25 -5.31
N SER A 115 -1.76 2.27 -6.19
CA SER A 115 -2.21 2.47 -7.57
C SER A 115 -3.72 2.70 -7.63
N THR A 116 -4.20 3.73 -6.93
CA THR A 116 -5.62 4.02 -6.67
C THR A 116 -6.46 4.21 -7.93
N GLY A 117 -5.85 4.64 -9.04
CA GLY A 117 -6.53 4.78 -10.33
C GLY A 117 -7.19 3.48 -10.85
N ALA A 118 -6.75 2.30 -10.38
CA ALA A 118 -7.41 1.05 -10.71
C ALA A 118 -8.86 0.98 -10.19
N LEU A 119 -9.17 1.69 -9.11
CA LEU A 119 -10.46 1.69 -8.44
C LEU A 119 -11.52 2.56 -9.16
N SER A 120 -11.13 3.31 -10.19
CA SER A 120 -12.09 3.98 -11.10
C SER A 120 -12.97 2.96 -11.85
N ASN A 121 -12.53 1.69 -11.94
CA ASN A 121 -13.33 0.61 -12.47
C ASN A 121 -14.37 0.17 -11.43
N SER A 122 -15.63 0.55 -11.65
CA SER A 122 -16.74 0.30 -10.71
C SER A 122 -17.00 -1.19 -10.47
N LYS A 123 -16.75 -2.06 -11.46
CA LYS A 123 -16.91 -3.51 -11.31
C LYS A 123 -15.85 -4.05 -10.34
N LEU A 124 -14.58 -3.68 -10.55
CA LEU A 124 -13.50 -4.07 -9.66
C LEU A 124 -13.76 -3.58 -8.22
N LEU A 125 -14.17 -2.32 -8.07
CA LEU A 125 -14.46 -1.74 -6.75
C LEU A 125 -15.56 -2.52 -6.03
N LYS A 126 -16.67 -2.86 -6.70
CA LYS A 126 -17.74 -3.67 -6.12
C LYS A 126 -17.29 -5.07 -5.74
N GLU A 127 -16.46 -5.71 -6.59
CA GLU A 127 -15.93 -7.04 -6.30
C GLU A 127 -14.99 -7.02 -5.08
N LEU A 128 -14.15 -6.00 -4.96
CA LEU A 128 -13.26 -5.84 -3.82
C LEU A 128 -14.03 -5.55 -2.54
N TYR A 129 -15.04 -4.67 -2.59
CA TYR A 129 -15.91 -4.37 -1.45
C TYR A 129 -16.61 -5.62 -0.94
N SER A 130 -17.21 -6.40 -1.85
CA SER A 130 -17.87 -7.66 -1.46
C SER A 130 -16.90 -8.67 -0.86
N ALA A 131 -15.66 -8.71 -1.37
CA ALA A 131 -14.62 -9.59 -0.85
C ALA A 131 -14.17 -9.18 0.57
N THR A 132 -14.06 -7.87 0.85
CA THR A 132 -13.68 -7.39 2.20
C THR A 132 -14.69 -7.82 3.26
N ILE A 133 -15.98 -7.67 2.96
CA ILE A 133 -17.05 -8.09 3.88
C ILE A 133 -17.02 -9.60 4.11
N LYS A 134 -16.88 -10.37 3.01
CA LYS A 134 -16.91 -11.83 3.10
C LYS A 134 -15.72 -12.43 3.88
N HIS A 135 -14.57 -11.78 3.81
CA HIS A 135 -13.31 -12.33 4.33
C HIS A 135 -12.75 -11.54 5.51
N ASP A 136 -13.53 -10.65 6.13
CA ASP A 136 -13.11 -9.79 7.25
C ASP A 136 -11.72 -9.16 7.03
N SER A 137 -11.52 -8.61 5.83
CA SER A 137 -10.29 -7.95 5.43
C SER A 137 -10.53 -6.47 5.18
N ARG A 138 -9.45 -5.67 5.12
CA ARG A 138 -9.56 -4.21 4.93
C ARG A 138 -8.77 -3.78 3.71
N ILE A 139 -9.31 -2.78 3.00
CA ILE A 139 -8.59 -2.07 1.95
C ILE A 139 -8.31 -0.66 2.45
N TYR A 140 -7.04 -0.28 2.42
CA TYR A 140 -6.57 1.06 2.73
C TYR A 140 -6.26 1.79 1.43
N ILE A 141 -6.80 2.98 1.28
CA ILE A 141 -6.61 3.82 0.09
C ILE A 141 -6.00 5.14 0.59
N PRO A 142 -4.69 5.34 0.43
CA PRO A 142 -4.06 6.60 0.79
C PRO A 142 -4.49 7.72 -0.17
N THR A 143 -4.51 8.93 0.32
CA THR A 143 -4.90 10.12 -0.47
C THR A 143 -3.90 10.45 -1.59
N GLY A 144 -2.74 9.78 -1.61
CA GLY A 144 -1.71 9.93 -2.64
C GLY A 144 -1.01 11.29 -2.56
N ALA A 145 -0.72 11.86 -3.73
CA ALA A 145 -0.01 13.13 -3.82
C ALA A 145 -0.87 14.37 -3.54
N ILE A 146 -2.19 14.20 -3.40
CA ILE A 146 -3.10 15.30 -3.11
C ILE A 146 -3.35 15.33 -1.61
N ALA A 147 -2.69 16.23 -0.91
CA ALA A 147 -2.98 16.49 0.49
C ALA A 147 -4.36 17.17 0.64
N GLY A 148 -5.09 16.85 1.70
CA GLY A 148 -6.33 17.53 2.04
C GLY A 148 -7.57 17.07 1.26
N ILE A 149 -7.55 15.93 0.60
CA ILE A 149 -8.76 15.37 -0.04
C ILE A 149 -9.90 15.25 0.96
N ASP A 150 -9.61 14.85 2.18
CA ASP A 150 -10.63 14.72 3.25
C ASP A 150 -11.27 16.07 3.57
N ALA A 151 -10.47 17.15 3.61
CA ALA A 151 -10.95 18.50 3.80
C ALA A 151 -11.83 18.96 2.61
N ILE A 152 -11.40 18.70 1.37
CA ILE A 152 -12.18 18.97 0.16
C ILE A 152 -13.49 18.20 0.19
N CYS A 153 -13.48 16.92 0.53
CA CYS A 153 -14.68 16.10 0.63
C CYS A 153 -15.64 16.60 1.71
N SER A 154 -15.12 17.03 2.85
CA SER A 154 -15.92 17.57 3.95
C SER A 154 -16.55 18.93 3.58
N ALA A 155 -15.82 19.75 2.84
CA ALA A 155 -16.28 21.08 2.39
C ALA A 155 -17.04 21.08 1.05
N LYS A 156 -17.27 19.92 0.43
CA LYS A 156 -17.82 19.82 -0.94
C LYS A 156 -19.13 20.59 -1.18
N HIS A 157 -19.94 20.79 -0.13
CA HIS A 157 -21.19 21.53 -0.21
C HIS A 157 -21.01 23.06 -0.21
N LEU A 158 -19.79 23.52 0.10
CA LEU A 158 -19.42 24.94 0.18
C LEU A 158 -18.50 25.36 -0.96
N LEU A 159 -18.09 24.40 -1.81
CA LEU A 159 -17.13 24.63 -2.90
C LEU A 159 -17.87 24.76 -4.23
N ASP A 160 -17.64 25.88 -4.93
CA ASP A 160 -18.11 26.07 -6.31
C ASP A 160 -17.20 25.35 -7.32
N SER A 161 -15.91 25.32 -7.06
CA SER A 161 -14.94 24.62 -7.93
C SER A 161 -13.68 24.24 -7.16
N VAL A 162 -12.96 23.26 -7.69
CA VAL A 162 -11.63 22.85 -7.22
C VAL A 162 -10.70 22.76 -8.41
N MET A 163 -9.56 23.45 -8.36
CA MET A 163 -8.53 23.37 -9.38
C MET A 163 -7.30 22.67 -8.82
N LEU A 164 -6.86 21.61 -9.50
CA LEU A 164 -5.62 20.92 -9.19
C LEU A 164 -4.58 21.22 -10.27
N THR A 165 -3.48 21.84 -9.91
CA THR A 165 -2.33 22.02 -10.79
C THR A 165 -1.23 21.05 -10.39
N THR A 166 -0.81 20.20 -11.33
CA THR A 166 0.27 19.22 -11.10
C THR A 166 1.40 19.48 -12.09
N THR A 167 2.61 19.71 -11.59
CA THR A 167 3.81 19.84 -12.41
C THR A 167 4.62 18.56 -12.32
N LYS A 168 4.96 17.97 -13.47
CA LYS A 168 5.75 16.74 -13.56
C LYS A 168 6.87 16.89 -14.57
N ASN A 169 7.96 16.16 -14.35
CA ASN A 169 9.02 16.05 -15.36
C ASN A 169 8.45 15.44 -16.65
N PRO A 170 8.73 15.97 -17.84
CA PRO A 170 8.25 15.43 -19.13
C PRO A 170 8.55 13.94 -19.31
N LYS A 171 9.71 13.46 -18.85
CA LYS A 171 10.06 12.03 -18.87
C LYS A 171 9.12 11.15 -18.07
N ALA A 172 8.52 11.66 -17.00
CA ALA A 172 7.55 10.93 -16.20
C ALA A 172 6.17 10.79 -16.89
N LEU A 173 5.91 11.60 -17.93
CA LEU A 173 4.68 11.61 -18.71
C LEU A 173 4.82 10.85 -20.03
N ALA A 174 6.04 10.51 -20.47
CA ALA A 174 6.29 9.91 -21.79
C ALA A 174 5.60 8.56 -22.03
N SER A 175 5.22 7.85 -20.96
CA SER A 175 4.49 6.56 -21.04
C SER A 175 3.08 6.63 -20.41
N ALA A 176 2.59 7.81 -20.06
CA ALA A 176 1.27 7.95 -19.50
C ALA A 176 0.20 7.82 -20.59
N PRO A 177 -0.82 6.97 -20.41
CA PRO A 177 -1.97 6.92 -21.31
C PRO A 177 -2.80 8.19 -21.09
N PHE A 178 -2.92 9.00 -22.12
CA PHE A 178 -3.82 10.14 -22.19
C PHE A 178 -5.02 9.78 -23.05
#